data_0d23a356295f3607ab4ffe8331d62edb
#
_entry.id   0d23a356295f3607ab4ffe8331d62edb
#
_cell.length_a   1.000
_cell.length_b   1.000
_cell.length_c   1.000
_cell.angle_alpha   90.00
_cell.angle_beta   90.00
_cell.angle_gamma   90.00
#
_symmetry.space_group_name_H-M   'P 1'
#
loop_
_entity.id
_entity.type
_entity.pdbx_description
1 polymer ?
#
loop_
_entity_poly.entity_id
_entity_poly.type
_entity_poly.pdbx_seq_one_letter_code
_entity_poly.pdbx_strand_id
1 'polypeptide(L)'
;MRKLTRSPKKKENLSLTAQELFKVKFTGIQGKITFRCDTFLLEKIKNTLASQHLAGNYQYPNLSYFFRSALHAYQHGMILTYQREFNNPRKEISFRITEDLMTFYNALPMNSKTEILERVLGSYYER
;
A
#
# COMPACT_ATOMS: atom_id res chain seq x y z
N MET A 1 21.52 27.15 6.28
CA MET A 1 20.84 26.63 6.20
C MET A 1 20.36 26.43 6.20
N ARG A 2 20.40 26.77 6.28
CA ARG A 2 19.90 26.01 6.30
C ARG A 2 19.36 25.64 6.30
N LYS A 3 19.56 25.60 6.46
CA LYS A 3 19.01 24.92 6.42
C LYS A 3 18.50 24.46 6.47
N LEU A 4 19.16 24.79 6.56
CA LEU A 4 18.59 24.03 6.48
C LEU A 4 18.25 23.75 6.80
N THR A 5 18.53 23.48 7.01
CA THR A 5 18.02 22.90 7.11
C THR A 5 17.76 22.49 7.25
N ARG A 6 18.04 22.35 7.25
CA ARG A 6 17.68 21.66 7.15
C ARG A 6 17.65 21.12 7.15
N SER A 7 18.40 21.23 7.36
CA SER A 7 18.16 20.58 7.14
C SER A 7 18.14 20.20 7.16
N PRO A 8 18.66 20.13 7.43
CA PRO A 8 18.47 19.58 7.18
C PRO A 8 18.25 19.15 7.21
N LYS A 9 18.66 18.74 7.07
CA LYS A 9 18.27 18.15 6.79
C LYS A 9 18.23 17.68 6.71
N LYS A 10 18.77 17.60 6.77
CA LYS A 10 18.59 17.05 6.40
C LYS A 10 18.69 16.52 6.38
N LYS A 11 19.28 16.48 6.46
CA LYS A 11 19.25 15.85 6.25
C LYS A 11 19.37 15.38 6.08
N GLU A 12 19.93 15.42 6.09
CA GLU A 12 19.95 14.92 5.84
C GLU A 12 20.04 14.53 5.46
N ASN A 13 20.82 14.43 5.26
CA ASN A 13 20.92 13.96 4.85
C ASN A 13 20.85 13.68 4.50
N LEU A 14 22.00 14.66 4.34
CA LEU A 14 21.89 13.38 4.37
C LEU A 14 21.32 12.50 3.31
N SER A 15 21.98 11.61 2.88
CA SER A 15 21.41 10.70 1.93
C SER A 15 20.22 9.96 2.58
N LEU A 16 19.09 9.99 1.90
CA LEU A 16 17.92 9.24 2.34
C LEU A 16 17.98 7.86 1.74
N THR A 17 17.68 6.86 2.54
CA THR A 17 17.51 5.50 2.05
C THR A 17 16.23 5.43 1.21
N ALA A 18 16.11 4.41 0.38
CA ALA A 18 14.88 4.22 -0.38
C ALA A 18 13.68 4.11 0.55
N GLN A 19 13.87 3.48 1.71
CA GLN A 19 12.80 3.32 2.68
C GLN A 19 12.35 4.66 3.25
N GLU A 20 13.29 5.56 3.52
CA GLU A 20 12.97 6.89 4.02
C GLU A 20 12.28 7.73 2.95
N LEU A 21 12.67 7.56 1.70
CA LEU A 21 11.99 8.24 0.60
C LEU A 21 10.55 7.77 0.49
N PHE A 22 10.30 6.49 0.69
CA PHE A 22 8.95 5.96 0.71
C PHE A 22 8.15 6.50 1.89
N LYS A 23 8.77 6.65 3.05
CA LYS A 23 8.10 7.27 4.19
C LYS A 23 7.65 8.69 3.86
N VAL A 24 8.52 9.46 3.22
CA VAL A 24 8.16 10.81 2.80
C VAL A 24 6.97 10.77 1.86
N LYS A 25 6.97 9.82 0.93
CA LYS A 25 5.89 9.65 -0.04
C LYS A 25 4.56 9.35 0.63
N PHE A 26 4.58 8.60 1.73
CA PHE A 26 3.37 8.18 2.42
C PHE A 26 3.14 8.92 3.75
N THR A 27 3.82 10.04 3.98
CA THR A 27 3.49 10.89 5.12
C THR A 27 2.21 11.66 4.80
N GLY A 28 1.62 12.28 5.77
CA GLY A 28 0.38 13.01 5.57
C GLY A 28 -0.81 12.07 5.43
N ILE A 29 -0.82 10.99 6.22
CA ILE A 29 -1.93 10.05 6.22
C ILE A 29 -3.16 10.77 6.74
N GLN A 30 -4.20 10.84 5.89
CA GLN A 30 -5.38 11.66 6.15
C GLN A 30 -6.64 10.86 6.39
N GLY A 31 -6.64 9.59 6.03
CA GLY A 31 -7.88 8.85 6.13
C GLY A 31 -7.67 7.36 6.19
N LYS A 32 -8.78 6.65 6.20
CA LYS A 32 -8.79 5.22 6.33
C LYS A 32 -9.79 4.64 5.34
N ILE A 33 -9.38 3.57 4.65
CA ILE A 33 -10.25 2.81 3.77
C ILE A 33 -10.58 1.50 4.47
N THR A 34 -11.84 1.11 4.47
CA THR A 34 -12.31 -0.15 5.04
C THR A 34 -13.05 -0.94 3.97
N PHE A 35 -12.70 -2.22 3.80
CA PHE A 35 -13.38 -3.08 2.85
C PHE A 35 -13.22 -4.54 3.25
N ARG A 36 -14.02 -5.41 2.65
CA ARG A 36 -13.95 -6.85 2.90
C ARG A 36 -13.03 -7.48 1.86
N CYS A 37 -12.09 -8.29 2.32
CA CYS A 37 -11.07 -8.85 1.46
C CYS A 37 -10.91 -10.35 1.71
N ASP A 38 -10.60 -11.09 0.65
CA ASP A 38 -10.34 -12.52 0.68
C ASP A 38 -9.30 -12.84 1.74
N THR A 39 -9.68 -13.70 2.70
CA THR A 39 -8.82 -14.06 3.81
C THR A 39 -7.58 -14.82 3.34
N PHE A 40 -7.74 -15.69 2.35
CA PHE A 40 -6.59 -16.48 1.84
C PHE A 40 -5.59 -15.57 1.12
N LEU A 41 -6.07 -14.59 0.37
CA LEU A 41 -5.17 -13.62 -0.26
C LEU A 41 -4.37 -12.85 0.79
N LEU A 42 -5.05 -12.37 1.84
CA LEU A 42 -4.37 -11.66 2.91
C LEU A 42 -3.32 -12.51 3.59
N GLU A 43 -3.61 -13.80 3.81
CA GLU A 43 -2.66 -14.72 4.43
C GLU A 43 -1.44 -14.93 3.53
N LYS A 44 -1.64 -15.08 2.24
CA LYS A 44 -0.53 -15.22 1.30
C LYS A 44 0.39 -14.01 1.35
N ILE A 45 -0.20 -12.82 1.34
CA ILE A 45 0.58 -11.59 1.37
C ILE A 45 1.36 -11.50 2.69
N LYS A 46 0.69 -11.75 3.81
CA LYS A 46 1.33 -11.69 5.13
C LYS A 46 2.48 -12.69 5.22
N ASN A 47 2.29 -13.91 4.74
CA ASN A 47 3.32 -14.94 4.79
C ASN A 47 4.51 -14.55 3.91
N THR A 48 4.25 -13.96 2.75
CA THR A 48 5.31 -13.51 1.87
C THR A 48 6.12 -12.40 2.52
N LEU A 49 5.44 -11.42 3.16
CA LEU A 49 6.14 -10.35 3.85
C LEU A 49 6.98 -10.88 5.01
N ALA A 50 6.45 -11.83 5.77
CA ALA A 50 7.19 -12.43 6.87
C ALA A 50 8.44 -13.15 6.37
N SER A 51 8.32 -13.91 5.27
CA SER A 51 9.46 -14.58 4.66
C SER A 51 10.53 -13.59 4.19
N GLN A 52 10.09 -12.50 3.58
CA GLN A 52 11.01 -11.46 3.12
C GLN A 52 11.74 -10.82 4.29
N HIS A 53 11.03 -10.55 5.39
CA HIS A 53 11.63 -9.97 6.58
C HIS A 53 12.69 -10.91 7.17
N LEU A 54 12.41 -12.21 7.22
CA LEU A 54 13.37 -13.18 7.71
C LEU A 54 14.63 -13.22 6.85
N ALA A 55 14.47 -12.93 5.55
CA ALA A 55 15.60 -12.89 4.62
C ALA A 55 16.30 -11.52 4.59
N GLY A 56 15.86 -10.59 5.45
CA GLY A 56 16.46 -9.26 5.51
C GLY A 56 15.91 -8.25 4.54
N ASN A 57 14.81 -8.59 3.85
CA ASN A 57 14.17 -7.67 2.91
C ASN A 57 12.98 -6.99 3.58
N TYR A 58 13.10 -5.68 3.78
CA TYR A 58 12.07 -4.87 4.44
C TYR A 58 11.45 -3.86 3.49
N GLN A 59 11.41 -4.17 2.20
CA GLN A 59 10.81 -3.27 1.21
C GLN A 59 9.37 -2.90 1.61
N TYR A 60 8.63 -3.85 2.15
CA TYR A 60 7.27 -3.62 2.65
C TYR A 60 7.26 -3.92 4.15
N PRO A 61 7.38 -2.89 5.01
CA PRO A 61 7.47 -3.11 6.46
C PRO A 61 6.23 -3.78 7.05
N ASN A 62 5.06 -3.54 6.45
CA ASN A 62 3.81 -4.11 6.96
C ASN A 62 2.77 -4.16 5.84
N LEU A 63 1.63 -4.76 6.17
CA LEU A 63 0.56 -4.94 5.20
C LEU A 63 -0.03 -3.60 4.73
N SER A 64 -0.14 -2.63 5.64
CA SER A 64 -0.65 -1.31 5.27
C SER A 64 0.23 -0.64 4.23
N TYR A 65 1.53 -0.73 4.41
CA TYR A 65 2.49 -0.18 3.45
C TYR A 65 2.35 -0.87 2.10
N PHE A 66 2.20 -2.20 2.12
CA PHE A 66 2.00 -2.98 0.91
C PHE A 66 0.72 -2.52 0.18
N PHE A 67 -0.37 -2.32 0.93
CA PHE A 67 -1.62 -1.86 0.35
C PHE A 67 -1.47 -0.48 -0.28
N ARG A 68 -0.82 0.46 0.42
CA ARG A 68 -0.60 1.80 -0.13
C ARG A 68 0.23 1.74 -1.41
N SER A 69 1.23 0.87 -1.44
CA SER A 69 2.05 0.67 -2.63
C SER A 69 1.23 0.11 -3.79
N ALA A 70 0.35 -0.86 -3.49
CA ALA A 70 -0.51 -1.45 -4.49
C ALA A 70 -1.48 -0.42 -5.07
N LEU A 71 -2.11 0.37 -4.22
CA LEU A 71 -3.06 1.38 -4.67
C LEU A 71 -2.35 2.46 -5.48
N HIS A 72 -1.15 2.84 -5.06
CA HIS A 72 -0.33 3.79 -5.80
C HIS A 72 0.03 3.25 -7.19
N ALA A 73 0.37 1.96 -7.27
CA ALA A 73 0.67 1.34 -8.56
C ALA A 73 -0.56 1.36 -9.49
N TYR A 74 -1.74 1.10 -8.95
CA TYR A 74 -2.97 1.16 -9.72
C TYR A 74 -3.24 2.60 -10.19
N GLN A 75 -3.03 3.58 -9.31
CA GLN A 75 -3.17 4.99 -9.66
C GLN A 75 -2.27 5.34 -10.86
N HIS A 76 -1.13 4.69 -10.98
CA HIS A 76 -0.16 4.95 -12.04
C HIS A 76 -0.22 3.94 -13.18
N GLY A 77 -1.35 3.25 -13.31
CA GLY A 77 -1.63 2.48 -14.52
C GLY A 77 -1.44 0.97 -14.41
N MET A 78 -1.25 0.42 -13.21
CA MET A 78 -1.17 -1.03 -13.07
C MET A 78 -2.46 -1.67 -13.57
N ILE A 79 -2.32 -2.72 -14.39
CA ILE A 79 -3.46 -3.44 -14.91
C ILE A 79 -3.91 -4.47 -13.89
N LEU A 80 -5.23 -4.56 -13.66
CA LEU A 80 -5.79 -5.51 -12.71
C LEU A 80 -5.93 -6.87 -13.38
N THR A 81 -5.12 -7.83 -12.95
CA THR A 81 -5.11 -9.17 -13.53
C THR A 81 -5.63 -10.24 -12.58
N TYR A 82 -5.71 -9.93 -11.28
CA TYR A 82 -6.13 -10.89 -10.28
C TYR A 82 -7.60 -11.25 -10.44
N GLN A 83 -7.90 -12.57 -10.41
CA GLN A 83 -9.25 -13.10 -10.49
C GLN A 83 -9.77 -13.35 -9.08
N ARG A 84 -10.91 -12.75 -8.74
CA ARG A 84 -11.51 -12.92 -7.42
C ARG A 84 -12.11 -14.32 -7.28
N GLU A 85 -11.94 -14.87 -6.07
CA GLU A 85 -12.53 -16.16 -5.71
C GLU A 85 -13.78 -15.90 -4.87
N PHE A 86 -14.95 -16.05 -5.48
CA PHE A 86 -16.19 -15.67 -4.82
C PHE A 86 -16.51 -16.54 -3.59
N ASN A 87 -16.05 -17.78 -3.57
CA ASN A 87 -16.39 -18.70 -2.49
C ASN A 87 -15.45 -18.62 -1.31
N ASN A 88 -14.36 -17.86 -1.41
CA ASN A 88 -13.42 -17.73 -0.30
C ASN A 88 -14.01 -16.85 0.80
N PRO A 89 -13.71 -17.15 2.06
CA PRO A 89 -14.16 -16.29 3.15
C PRO A 89 -13.49 -14.92 3.07
N ARG A 90 -14.24 -13.91 3.47
CA ARG A 90 -13.72 -12.55 3.49
C ARG A 90 -13.88 -11.95 4.87
N LYS A 91 -12.97 -11.05 5.21
CA LYS A 91 -13.06 -10.32 6.46
C LYS A 91 -12.86 -8.83 6.20
N GLU A 92 -13.39 -8.05 7.09
CA GLU A 92 -13.24 -6.59 7.02
C GLU A 92 -11.85 -6.20 7.46
N ILE A 93 -11.20 -5.37 6.65
CA ILE A 93 -9.89 -4.83 6.97
C ILE A 93 -9.89 -3.33 6.71
N SER A 94 -8.98 -2.63 7.38
CA SER A 94 -8.84 -1.19 7.23
C SER A 94 -7.38 -0.83 7.02
N PHE A 95 -7.16 0.14 6.15
CA PHE A 95 -5.81 0.66 5.90
C PHE A 95 -5.82 2.17 5.94
N ARG A 96 -4.80 2.76 6.54
CA ARG A 96 -4.61 4.20 6.48
C ARG A 96 -3.98 4.57 5.15
N ILE A 97 -4.45 5.67 4.57
CA ILE A 97 -3.94 6.13 3.28
C ILE A 97 -3.69 7.63 3.32
N THR A 98 -2.88 8.08 2.38
CA THR A 98 -2.56 9.50 2.24
C THR A 98 -3.72 10.25 1.60
N GLU A 99 -3.67 11.57 1.67
CA GLU A 99 -4.69 12.41 1.06
C GLU A 99 -4.78 12.16 -0.45
N ASP A 100 -3.65 12.02 -1.09
CA ASP A 100 -3.61 11.78 -2.54
C ASP A 100 -4.31 10.48 -2.92
N LEU A 101 -4.01 9.41 -2.17
CA LEU A 101 -4.64 8.11 -2.42
C LEU A 101 -6.13 8.15 -2.07
N MET A 102 -6.51 8.92 -1.05
CA MET A 102 -7.93 9.07 -0.70
C MET A 102 -8.69 9.74 -1.83
N THR A 103 -8.12 10.79 -2.43
CA THR A 103 -8.74 11.45 -3.58
C THR A 103 -8.93 10.48 -4.72
N PHE A 104 -7.91 9.68 -5.01
CA PHE A 104 -7.99 8.66 -6.05
C PHE A 104 -9.07 7.63 -5.72
N TYR A 105 -9.10 7.15 -4.49
CA TYR A 105 -10.08 6.16 -4.04
C TYR A 105 -11.51 6.70 -4.18
N ASN A 106 -11.72 7.95 -3.79
CA ASN A 106 -13.05 8.56 -3.86
C ASN A 106 -13.55 8.71 -5.29
N ALA A 107 -12.63 8.75 -6.26
CA ALA A 107 -13.00 8.85 -7.66
C ALA A 107 -13.35 7.51 -8.29
N LEU A 108 -13.13 6.39 -7.58
CA LEU A 108 -13.47 5.06 -8.11
C LEU A 108 -15.00 4.87 -8.12
N PRO A 109 -15.51 4.00 -9.02
CA PRO A 109 -16.95 3.72 -9.05
C PRO A 109 -17.44 3.17 -7.73
N MET A 110 -18.50 3.80 -7.19
CA MET A 110 -18.97 3.50 -5.83
C MET A 110 -19.35 2.04 -5.65
N ASN A 111 -20.02 1.46 -6.63
CA ASN A 111 -20.53 0.10 -6.49
C ASN A 111 -19.47 -0.98 -6.67
N SER A 112 -18.26 -0.60 -7.07
CA SER A 112 -17.19 -1.56 -7.37
C SER A 112 -15.96 -1.39 -6.50
N LYS A 113 -15.99 -0.51 -5.50
CA LYS A 113 -14.79 -0.20 -4.74
C LYS A 113 -14.18 -1.42 -4.06
N THR A 114 -15.00 -2.22 -3.39
CA THR A 114 -14.51 -3.42 -2.71
C THR A 114 -13.86 -4.39 -3.68
N GLU A 115 -14.50 -4.62 -4.82
CA GLU A 115 -13.96 -5.51 -5.83
C GLU A 115 -12.63 -4.98 -6.38
N ILE A 116 -12.60 -3.68 -6.69
CA ILE A 116 -11.40 -3.06 -7.22
C ILE A 116 -10.25 -3.17 -6.23
N LEU A 117 -10.50 -2.88 -4.95
CA LEU A 117 -9.45 -2.90 -3.94
C LEU A 117 -8.88 -4.31 -3.75
N GLU A 118 -9.73 -5.33 -3.75
CA GLU A 118 -9.25 -6.70 -3.64
C GLU A 118 -8.42 -7.06 -4.86
N ARG A 119 -8.86 -6.68 -6.05
CA ARG A 119 -8.11 -6.95 -7.27
C ARG A 119 -6.79 -6.18 -7.32
N VAL A 120 -6.78 -4.97 -6.77
CA VAL A 120 -5.54 -4.18 -6.67
C VAL A 120 -4.51 -4.93 -5.82
N LEU A 121 -4.93 -5.42 -4.65
CA LEU A 121 -4.03 -6.18 -3.79
C LEU A 121 -3.53 -7.45 -4.48
N GLY A 122 -4.44 -8.21 -5.06
CA GLY A 122 -4.08 -9.47 -5.71
C GLY A 122 -3.17 -9.25 -6.92
N SER A 123 -3.49 -8.24 -7.73
CA SER A 123 -2.70 -7.95 -8.93
C SER A 123 -1.29 -7.49 -8.55
N TYR A 124 -1.18 -6.65 -7.53
CA TYR A 124 0.13 -6.18 -7.08
C TYR A 124 0.95 -7.32 -6.50
N TYR A 125 0.30 -8.21 -5.75
CA TYR A 125 0.98 -9.37 -5.17
C TYR A 125 1.50 -10.32 -6.24
N GLU A 126 0.77 -10.48 -7.33
CA GLU A 126 1.10 -11.44 -8.40
C GLU A 126 2.05 -10.89 -9.45
N ARG A 127 2.37 -9.62 -9.41
CA ARG A 127 3.22 -9.01 -10.46
C ARG A 127 4.63 -9.55 -10.46
#